data_5a5fa8060439f94e281c2b3415863313
#
_entry.id   5a5fa8060439f94e281c2b3415863313
#
_cell.length_a   1.000
_cell.length_b   1.000
_cell.length_c   1.000
_cell.angle_alpha   90.00
_cell.angle_beta   90.00
_cell.angle_gamma   90.00
#
_symmetry.space_group_name_H-M   'P 1'
#
loop_
_entity.id
_entity.type
_entity.pdbx_description
1 polymer ?
#
loop_
_entity_poly.entity_id
_entity_poly.type
_entity_poly.pdbx_seq_one_letter_code
_entity_poly.pdbx_strand_id
1 'polypeptide(L)'
;KELIKKCIADNGLQVGGIALRYNKDFIDGEFTNPNPALRSKAIETTLEAAEMCKFLEGNTVTLWFGYDGYDYPFQQDYFRAYELLVDALRIVTQAHGDMQFSFEYKPYEPRTFSFIGDVSSTLMLIDDVGSDNLGITLDFCHMIMKKENPAFSLFQSARKNRLVGFHLNDGYGHFDDGLMLGSVHLLQTLEYIYYAKRVGFSGLIYFDTFPSREDPVAECAQNIRMYKALSDFIDRLSIPEIEQMIQSQDALKVQGMLLKMIAE
;
A
#
# COMPACT_ATOMS: atom_id res chain seq x y z
N LYS A 1 -3.66 1.51 25.90
CA LYS A 1 -4.31 2.38 24.92
C LYS A 1 -4.05 3.85 25.25
N GLU A 2 -4.44 4.33 26.45
CA GLU A 2 -4.28 5.73 26.90
C GLU A 2 -2.83 6.22 26.85
N LEU A 3 -1.87 5.38 27.25
CA LEU A 3 -0.46 5.74 27.21
C LEU A 3 0.04 6.01 25.77
N ILE A 4 -0.41 5.19 24.80
CA ILE A 4 -0.08 5.36 23.38
C ILE A 4 -0.67 6.69 22.87
N LYS A 5 -1.96 6.94 23.11
CA LYS A 5 -2.64 8.18 22.72
C LYS A 5 -1.94 9.40 23.31
N LYS A 6 -1.62 9.34 24.60
CA LYS A 6 -0.88 10.42 25.27
C LYS A 6 0.51 10.65 24.66
N CYS A 7 1.27 9.59 24.40
CA CYS A 7 2.61 9.70 23.80
C CYS A 7 2.55 10.36 22.42
N ILE A 8 1.58 9.99 21.58
CA ILE A 8 1.36 10.59 20.26
C ILE A 8 1.07 12.09 20.39
N ALA A 9 0.14 12.45 21.27
CA ALA A 9 -0.25 13.84 21.51
C ALA A 9 0.87 14.68 22.10
N ASP A 10 1.63 14.15 23.08
CA ASP A 10 2.76 14.83 23.73
C ASP A 10 3.90 15.16 22.71
N ASN A 11 3.98 14.43 21.61
CA ASN A 11 4.94 14.67 20.53
C ASN A 11 4.35 15.47 19.35
N GLY A 12 3.14 15.99 19.46
CA GLY A 12 2.49 16.79 18.41
C GLY A 12 2.17 16.00 17.14
N LEU A 13 2.01 14.68 17.27
CA LEU A 13 1.69 13.75 16.17
C LEU A 13 0.20 13.47 16.09
N GLN A 14 -0.26 13.03 14.94
CA GLN A 14 -1.63 12.56 14.70
C GLN A 14 -1.57 11.14 14.11
N VAL A 15 -2.58 10.33 14.42
CA VAL A 15 -2.71 8.98 13.84
C VAL A 15 -3.41 9.09 12.50
N GLY A 16 -2.73 8.71 11.42
CA GLY A 16 -3.34 8.58 10.10
C GLY A 16 -4.17 7.30 10.00
N GLY A 17 -3.63 6.19 10.45
CA GLY A 17 -4.27 4.88 10.38
C GLY A 17 -3.53 3.81 11.17
N ILE A 18 -4.04 2.59 11.09
CA ILE A 18 -3.41 1.38 11.62
C ILE A 18 -3.16 0.42 10.46
N ALA A 19 -1.93 -0.07 10.32
CA ALA A 19 -1.61 -1.21 9.47
C ALA A 19 -1.72 -2.50 10.31
N LEU A 20 -2.69 -3.35 9.96
CA LEU A 20 -2.95 -4.58 10.69
C LEU A 20 -2.08 -5.72 10.16
N ARG A 21 -1.39 -6.38 11.08
CA ARG A 21 -0.63 -7.61 10.81
C ARG A 21 -1.13 -8.73 11.69
N TYR A 22 -1.37 -9.89 11.10
CA TYR A 22 -1.81 -11.07 11.83
C TYR A 22 -0.59 -11.88 12.31
N ASN A 23 -0.76 -12.59 13.41
CA ASN A 23 0.30 -13.40 13.98
C ASN A 23 0.36 -14.81 13.32
N LYS A 24 1.33 -15.62 13.74
CA LYS A 24 1.56 -16.97 13.19
C LYS A 24 0.45 -17.99 13.46
N ASP A 25 -0.53 -17.68 14.30
CA ASP A 25 -1.70 -18.56 14.51
C ASP A 25 -2.54 -18.67 13.22
N PHE A 26 -2.40 -17.71 12.32
CA PHE A 26 -3.09 -17.65 11.03
C PHE A 26 -2.26 -18.18 9.85
N ILE A 27 -1.26 -19.03 10.09
CA ILE A 27 -0.34 -19.54 9.05
C ILE A 27 -1.05 -20.24 7.88
N ASP A 28 -2.25 -20.79 8.10
CA ASP A 28 -3.07 -21.44 7.07
C ASP A 28 -4.08 -20.49 6.40
N GLY A 29 -3.94 -19.20 6.63
CA GLY A 29 -4.80 -18.12 6.11
C GLY A 29 -5.44 -17.32 7.24
N GLU A 30 -5.80 -16.10 6.94
CA GLU A 30 -6.57 -15.20 7.80
C GLU A 30 -8.07 -15.36 7.52
N PHE A 31 -8.56 -14.69 6.49
CA PHE A 31 -9.97 -14.75 6.11
C PHE A 31 -10.32 -16.00 5.29
N THR A 32 -9.32 -16.60 4.66
CA THR A 32 -9.50 -17.87 3.90
C THR A 32 -9.14 -19.12 4.70
N ASN A 33 -8.82 -19.00 5.98
CA ASN A 33 -8.41 -20.13 6.83
C ASN A 33 -9.41 -21.28 6.76
N PRO A 34 -8.99 -22.54 6.57
CA PRO A 34 -9.89 -23.70 6.56
C PRO A 34 -10.64 -23.88 7.87
N ASN A 35 -10.06 -23.45 9.01
CA ASN A 35 -10.71 -23.51 10.32
C ASN A 35 -11.64 -22.29 10.52
N PRO A 36 -12.97 -22.50 10.62
CA PRO A 36 -13.92 -21.39 10.77
C PRO A 36 -13.71 -20.58 12.06
N ALA A 37 -13.20 -21.18 13.13
CA ALA A 37 -12.93 -20.47 14.38
C ALA A 37 -11.77 -19.47 14.20
N LEU A 38 -10.74 -19.80 13.42
CA LEU A 38 -9.65 -18.89 13.11
C LEU A 38 -10.09 -17.78 12.16
N ARG A 39 -10.97 -18.07 11.17
CA ARG A 39 -11.57 -17.00 10.35
C ARG A 39 -12.36 -16.00 11.19
N SER A 40 -13.22 -16.48 12.10
CA SER A 40 -13.94 -15.59 13.02
C SER A 40 -12.98 -14.78 13.87
N LYS A 41 -11.91 -15.37 14.35
CA LYS A 41 -10.87 -14.68 15.13
C LYS A 41 -10.14 -13.61 14.31
N ALA A 42 -9.86 -13.87 13.03
CA ALA A 42 -9.26 -12.88 12.12
C ALA A 42 -10.20 -11.67 11.93
N ILE A 43 -11.49 -11.91 11.71
CA ILE A 43 -12.51 -10.85 11.60
C ILE A 43 -12.58 -10.04 12.90
N GLU A 44 -12.66 -10.69 14.07
CA GLU A 44 -12.66 -10.02 15.37
C GLU A 44 -11.42 -9.15 15.55
N THR A 45 -10.22 -9.66 15.21
CA THR A 45 -8.97 -8.90 15.30
C THR A 45 -9.01 -7.66 14.41
N THR A 46 -9.63 -7.76 13.23
CA THR A 46 -9.79 -6.62 12.32
C THR A 46 -10.73 -5.57 12.89
N LEU A 47 -11.85 -6.01 13.48
CA LEU A 47 -12.81 -5.11 14.14
C LEU A 47 -12.17 -4.42 15.36
N GLU A 48 -11.38 -5.15 16.15
CA GLU A 48 -10.62 -4.58 17.28
C GLU A 48 -9.60 -3.54 16.81
N ALA A 49 -8.96 -3.74 15.64
CA ALA A 49 -8.05 -2.76 15.05
C ALA A 49 -8.80 -1.50 14.62
N ALA A 50 -9.99 -1.62 14.05
CA ALA A 50 -10.83 -0.48 13.70
C ALA A 50 -11.25 0.33 14.95
N GLU A 51 -11.66 -0.33 16.02
CA GLU A 51 -11.97 0.32 17.31
C GLU A 51 -10.74 1.00 17.92
N MET A 52 -9.54 0.37 17.81
CA MET A 52 -8.31 1.00 18.27
C MET A 52 -7.97 2.23 17.43
N CYS A 53 -8.15 2.17 16.11
CA CYS A 53 -7.91 3.29 15.20
C CYS A 53 -8.80 4.48 15.58
N LYS A 54 -10.10 4.25 15.76
CA LYS A 54 -11.05 5.28 16.23
C LYS A 54 -10.65 5.87 17.59
N PHE A 55 -10.30 5.02 18.55
CA PHE A 55 -9.84 5.48 19.86
C PHE A 55 -8.63 6.42 19.76
N LEU A 56 -7.72 6.16 18.82
CA LEU A 56 -6.55 6.98 18.55
C LEU A 56 -6.84 8.18 17.62
N GLU A 57 -8.11 8.40 17.23
CA GLU A 57 -8.56 9.45 16.32
C GLU A 57 -8.03 9.32 14.88
N GLY A 58 -7.62 8.11 14.50
CA GLY A 58 -7.34 7.75 13.11
C GLY A 58 -8.60 7.34 12.36
N ASN A 59 -8.52 7.24 11.04
CA ASN A 59 -9.69 6.95 10.20
C ASN A 59 -9.47 5.81 9.20
N THR A 60 -8.28 5.23 9.13
CA THR A 60 -7.93 4.21 8.12
C THR A 60 -7.36 2.96 8.76
N VAL A 61 -7.83 1.80 8.31
CA VAL A 61 -7.22 0.49 8.64
C VAL A 61 -6.72 -0.14 7.36
N THR A 62 -5.40 -0.32 7.27
CA THR A 62 -4.76 -1.02 6.16
C THR A 62 -4.67 -2.50 6.50
N LEU A 63 -5.15 -3.34 5.59
CA LEU A 63 -5.25 -4.78 5.71
C LEU A 63 -4.22 -5.44 4.79
N TRP A 64 -3.26 -6.12 5.39
CA TRP A 64 -2.33 -6.99 4.69
C TRP A 64 -2.53 -8.44 5.14
N PHE A 65 -2.95 -9.29 4.21
CA PHE A 65 -3.22 -10.72 4.44
C PHE A 65 -2.03 -11.55 3.97
N GLY A 66 -1.03 -11.71 4.84
CA GLY A 66 0.22 -12.40 4.51
C GLY A 66 0.05 -13.91 4.30
N TYR A 67 -0.93 -14.51 4.94
CA TYR A 67 -1.14 -15.95 4.89
C TYR A 67 -2.32 -16.38 4.01
N ASP A 68 -3.16 -15.45 3.54
CA ASP A 68 -4.22 -15.75 2.59
C ASP A 68 -3.61 -16.01 1.20
N GLY A 69 -3.30 -17.27 0.94
CA GLY A 69 -2.60 -17.70 -0.27
C GLY A 69 -2.36 -19.22 -0.29
N TYR A 70 -1.45 -19.65 -1.14
CA TYR A 70 -1.10 -21.06 -1.29
C TYR A 70 0.34 -21.25 -1.81
N ASP A 71 0.89 -22.45 -1.65
CA ASP A 71 2.24 -22.80 -2.10
C ASP A 71 2.24 -23.89 -3.16
N TYR A 72 1.24 -24.77 -3.13
CA TYR A 72 1.17 -25.95 -4.00
C TYR A 72 -0.15 -26.02 -4.77
N PRO A 73 -0.14 -26.59 -6.00
CA PRO A 73 -1.37 -26.93 -6.71
C PRO A 73 -2.29 -27.81 -5.87
N PHE A 74 -3.60 -27.60 -5.96
CA PHE A 74 -4.65 -28.31 -5.20
C PHE A 74 -4.60 -28.11 -3.68
N GLN A 75 -3.83 -27.15 -3.17
CA GLN A 75 -3.78 -26.82 -1.75
C GLN A 75 -5.02 -26.03 -1.30
N GLN A 76 -5.65 -25.30 -2.22
CA GLN A 76 -6.79 -24.44 -1.95
C GLN A 76 -7.94 -24.69 -2.94
N ASP A 77 -9.17 -24.58 -2.44
CA ASP A 77 -10.36 -24.38 -3.25
C ASP A 77 -10.52 -22.88 -3.54
N TYR A 78 -10.15 -22.45 -4.74
CA TYR A 78 -10.14 -21.04 -5.11
C TYR A 78 -11.53 -20.39 -5.06
N PHE A 79 -12.59 -21.11 -5.43
CA PHE A 79 -13.94 -20.60 -5.36
C PHE A 79 -14.33 -20.28 -3.93
N ARG A 80 -14.18 -21.28 -3.05
CA ARG A 80 -14.50 -21.13 -1.64
C ARG A 80 -13.66 -20.06 -0.94
N ALA A 81 -12.37 -20.05 -1.18
CA ALA A 81 -11.45 -19.09 -0.55
C ALA A 81 -11.79 -17.65 -0.96
N TYR A 82 -12.08 -17.41 -2.24
CA TYR A 82 -12.46 -16.10 -2.73
C TYR A 82 -13.79 -15.62 -2.13
N GLU A 83 -14.82 -16.48 -2.08
CA GLU A 83 -16.08 -16.17 -1.41
C GLU A 83 -15.91 -15.83 0.07
N LEU A 84 -15.10 -16.61 0.81
CA LEU A 84 -14.81 -16.34 2.21
C LEU A 84 -14.12 -14.98 2.41
N LEU A 85 -13.19 -14.63 1.53
CA LEU A 85 -12.51 -13.33 1.56
C LEU A 85 -13.49 -12.18 1.31
N VAL A 86 -14.34 -12.29 0.30
CA VAL A 86 -15.39 -11.30 -0.01
C VAL A 86 -16.35 -11.13 1.15
N ASP A 87 -16.86 -12.23 1.71
CA ASP A 87 -17.81 -12.20 2.82
C ASP A 87 -17.19 -11.59 4.09
N ALA A 88 -15.95 -11.96 4.43
CA ALA A 88 -15.26 -11.40 5.58
C ALA A 88 -15.04 -9.89 5.43
N LEU A 89 -14.62 -9.42 4.25
CA LEU A 89 -14.47 -8.00 3.97
C LEU A 89 -15.80 -7.25 4.05
N ARG A 90 -16.91 -7.84 3.57
CA ARG A 90 -18.26 -7.26 3.75
C ARG A 90 -18.61 -7.09 5.21
N ILE A 91 -18.38 -8.12 6.03
CA ILE A 91 -18.65 -8.05 7.49
C ILE A 91 -17.86 -6.90 8.11
N VAL A 92 -16.57 -6.80 7.83
CA VAL A 92 -15.67 -5.80 8.41
C VAL A 92 -16.07 -4.38 7.97
N THR A 93 -16.28 -4.16 6.69
CA THR A 93 -16.60 -2.84 6.14
C THR A 93 -17.99 -2.34 6.56
N GLN A 94 -18.96 -3.24 6.68
CA GLN A 94 -20.31 -2.91 7.14
C GLN A 94 -20.37 -2.62 8.65
N ALA A 95 -19.56 -3.32 9.44
CA ALA A 95 -19.51 -3.09 10.90
C ALA A 95 -19.00 -1.68 11.27
N HIS A 96 -18.13 -1.11 10.43
CA HIS A 96 -17.53 0.20 10.63
C HIS A 96 -17.65 1.07 9.38
N GLY A 97 -18.87 1.39 8.96
CA GLY A 97 -19.15 2.20 7.77
C GLY A 97 -18.59 3.63 7.80
N ASP A 98 -18.19 4.10 8.99
CA ASP A 98 -17.55 5.40 9.23
C ASP A 98 -16.00 5.36 9.16
N MET A 99 -15.41 4.16 8.96
CA MET A 99 -13.97 3.95 8.82
C MET A 99 -13.61 3.67 7.37
N GLN A 100 -12.44 4.09 6.94
CA GLN A 100 -11.85 3.68 5.68
C GLN A 100 -11.04 2.40 5.89
N PHE A 101 -11.32 1.37 5.11
CA PHE A 101 -10.48 0.19 4.99
C PHE A 101 -9.68 0.25 3.70
N SER A 102 -8.46 -0.22 3.72
CA SER A 102 -7.68 -0.33 2.50
C SER A 102 -6.97 -1.69 2.43
N PHE A 103 -7.05 -2.31 1.26
CA PHE A 103 -6.35 -3.56 0.99
C PHE A 103 -4.94 -3.22 0.48
N GLU A 104 -3.92 -3.76 1.16
CA GLU A 104 -2.55 -3.73 0.70
C GLU A 104 -2.19 -5.10 0.13
N TYR A 105 -2.10 -5.21 -1.18
CA TYR A 105 -1.70 -6.47 -1.79
C TYR A 105 -0.19 -6.67 -1.79
N LYS A 106 0.23 -7.93 -1.72
CA LYS A 106 1.60 -8.39 -1.91
C LYS A 106 1.57 -9.64 -2.78
N PRO A 107 2.39 -9.75 -3.83
CA PRO A 107 2.25 -10.86 -4.79
C PRO A 107 2.63 -12.22 -4.20
N TYR A 108 3.56 -12.26 -3.27
CA TYR A 108 4.05 -13.43 -2.54
C TYR A 108 4.71 -12.98 -1.23
N GLU A 109 5.14 -13.90 -0.39
CA GLU A 109 5.64 -13.74 0.98
C GLU A 109 4.55 -13.40 2.01
N PRO A 110 4.46 -14.27 3.04
CA PRO A 110 5.25 -15.49 3.25
C PRO A 110 4.80 -16.68 2.39
N ARG A 111 3.64 -16.60 1.72
CA ARG A 111 3.17 -17.65 0.80
C ARG A 111 3.82 -17.49 -0.57
N THR A 112 3.95 -18.59 -1.32
CA THR A 112 4.45 -18.55 -2.71
C THR A 112 3.53 -17.76 -3.64
N PHE A 113 2.22 -17.87 -3.41
CA PHE A 113 1.19 -17.12 -4.13
C PHE A 113 0.21 -16.53 -3.14
N SER A 114 0.07 -15.21 -3.13
CA SER A 114 -1.05 -14.56 -2.45
C SER A 114 -2.32 -14.72 -3.28
N PHE A 115 -3.48 -14.81 -2.63
CA PHE A 115 -4.77 -14.85 -3.32
C PHE A 115 -5.00 -13.59 -4.15
N ILE A 116 -4.67 -12.45 -3.56
CA ILE A 116 -4.78 -11.12 -4.17
C ILE A 116 -3.38 -10.54 -4.20
N GLY A 117 -2.74 -10.59 -5.36
CA GLY A 117 -1.32 -10.28 -5.49
C GLY A 117 -0.98 -9.19 -6.50
N ASP A 118 -1.98 -8.44 -7.00
CA ASP A 118 -1.77 -7.32 -7.93
C ASP A 118 -2.94 -6.33 -7.89
N VAL A 119 -2.74 -5.16 -8.51
CA VAL A 119 -3.75 -4.09 -8.52
C VAL A 119 -5.06 -4.52 -9.17
N SER A 120 -5.02 -5.32 -10.24
CA SER A 120 -6.22 -5.71 -10.99
C SER A 120 -7.07 -6.68 -10.19
N SER A 121 -6.47 -7.70 -9.58
CA SER A 121 -7.17 -8.64 -8.70
C SER A 121 -7.71 -7.95 -7.44
N THR A 122 -6.99 -6.96 -6.91
CA THR A 122 -7.47 -6.16 -5.77
C THR A 122 -8.70 -5.33 -6.16
N LEU A 123 -8.68 -4.66 -7.31
CA LEU A 123 -9.82 -3.87 -7.77
C LEU A 123 -11.04 -4.76 -8.09
N MET A 124 -10.83 -5.97 -8.63
CA MET A 124 -11.89 -6.95 -8.81
C MET A 124 -12.51 -7.35 -7.46
N LEU A 125 -11.68 -7.67 -6.47
CA LEU A 125 -12.13 -8.00 -5.12
C LEU A 125 -12.96 -6.85 -4.49
N ILE A 126 -12.48 -5.61 -4.60
CA ILE A 126 -13.17 -4.43 -4.07
C ILE A 126 -14.54 -4.24 -4.74
N ASP A 127 -14.61 -4.42 -6.07
CA ASP A 127 -15.86 -4.35 -6.82
C ASP A 127 -16.84 -5.46 -6.37
N ASP A 128 -16.37 -6.70 -6.13
CA ASP A 128 -17.18 -7.82 -5.66
C ASP A 128 -17.62 -7.68 -4.20
N VAL A 129 -16.81 -7.08 -3.34
CA VAL A 129 -17.22 -6.72 -1.96
C VAL A 129 -18.33 -5.68 -1.98
N GLY A 130 -18.24 -4.69 -2.87
CA GLY A 130 -19.27 -3.68 -3.09
C GLY A 130 -19.43 -2.66 -1.97
N SER A 131 -18.40 -2.45 -1.15
CA SER A 131 -18.42 -1.45 -0.06
C SER A 131 -17.70 -0.18 -0.49
N ASP A 132 -18.32 0.98 -0.22
CA ASP A 132 -17.74 2.27 -0.59
C ASP A 132 -16.52 2.66 0.25
N ASN A 133 -16.43 2.17 1.47
CA ASN A 133 -15.34 2.41 2.41
C ASN A 133 -14.19 1.38 2.33
N LEU A 134 -14.12 0.59 1.24
CA LEU A 134 -12.99 -0.29 0.94
C LEU A 134 -12.23 0.25 -0.28
N GLY A 135 -10.94 0.48 -0.11
CA GLY A 135 -10.05 0.92 -1.19
C GLY A 135 -8.73 0.17 -1.17
N ILE A 136 -7.71 0.77 -1.75
CA ILE A 136 -6.39 0.15 -1.94
C ILE A 136 -5.28 1.06 -1.40
N THR A 137 -4.36 0.48 -0.67
CA THR A 137 -3.05 1.05 -0.36
C THR A 137 -2.02 0.41 -1.28
N LEU A 138 -1.31 1.24 -2.03
CA LEU A 138 -0.30 0.80 -2.98
C LEU A 138 1.07 0.83 -2.32
N ASP A 139 1.69 -0.34 -2.14
CA ASP A 139 3.07 -0.46 -1.73
C ASP A 139 3.99 -0.50 -2.95
N PHE A 140 5.00 0.38 -2.98
CA PHE A 140 5.86 0.53 -4.14
C PHE A 140 6.72 -0.72 -4.38
N CYS A 141 7.30 -1.30 -3.33
CA CYS A 141 8.09 -2.53 -3.45
C CYS A 141 7.23 -3.71 -3.91
N HIS A 142 5.99 -3.83 -3.42
CA HIS A 142 5.07 -4.89 -3.83
C HIS A 142 4.71 -4.80 -5.32
N MET A 143 4.54 -3.58 -5.85
CA MET A 143 4.33 -3.37 -7.29
C MET A 143 5.56 -3.80 -8.11
N ILE A 144 6.77 -3.44 -7.66
CA ILE A 144 8.02 -3.86 -8.30
C ILE A 144 8.19 -5.39 -8.24
N MET A 145 7.89 -6.04 -7.12
CA MET A 145 7.89 -7.50 -6.98
C MET A 145 6.96 -8.17 -7.99
N LYS A 146 5.79 -7.59 -8.24
CA LYS A 146 4.83 -8.08 -9.25
C LYS A 146 5.22 -7.74 -10.68
N LYS A 147 6.23 -6.90 -10.90
CA LYS A 147 6.62 -6.32 -12.20
C LYS A 147 5.52 -5.44 -12.81
N GLU A 148 4.76 -4.78 -11.97
CA GLU A 148 3.85 -3.72 -12.39
C GLU A 148 4.64 -2.42 -12.66
N ASN A 149 4.07 -1.53 -13.48
CA ASN A 149 4.50 -0.13 -13.48
C ASN A 149 3.76 0.59 -12.35
N PRO A 150 4.45 1.11 -11.31
CA PRO A 150 3.79 1.70 -10.14
C PRO A 150 2.86 2.87 -10.47
N ALA A 151 3.24 3.73 -11.42
CA ALA A 151 2.42 4.86 -11.83
C ALA A 151 1.14 4.42 -12.57
N PHE A 152 1.20 3.31 -13.32
CA PHE A 152 0.03 2.75 -13.98
C PHE A 152 -0.93 2.09 -12.97
N SER A 153 -0.41 1.37 -11.98
CA SER A 153 -1.22 0.80 -10.89
C SER A 153 -1.92 1.90 -10.07
N LEU A 154 -1.22 3.02 -9.81
CA LEU A 154 -1.81 4.22 -9.21
C LEU A 154 -2.96 4.77 -10.05
N PHE A 155 -2.74 4.93 -11.37
CA PHE A 155 -3.78 5.40 -12.28
C PHE A 155 -5.01 4.50 -12.26
N GLN A 156 -4.84 3.16 -12.29
CA GLN A 156 -5.95 2.21 -12.24
C GLN A 156 -6.78 2.38 -10.95
N SER A 157 -6.11 2.49 -9.80
CA SER A 157 -6.74 2.68 -8.48
C SER A 157 -7.49 4.01 -8.39
N ALA A 158 -6.86 5.10 -8.85
CA ALA A 158 -7.46 6.43 -8.88
C ALA A 158 -8.65 6.49 -9.85
N ARG A 159 -8.54 5.85 -11.03
CA ARG A 159 -9.62 5.79 -12.03
C ARG A 159 -10.89 5.13 -11.50
N LYS A 160 -10.74 4.21 -10.55
CA LYS A 160 -11.83 3.51 -9.85
C LYS A 160 -12.29 4.24 -8.59
N ASN A 161 -11.68 5.37 -8.22
CA ASN A 161 -11.90 6.06 -6.93
C ASN A 161 -11.67 5.16 -5.72
N ARG A 162 -10.65 4.29 -5.80
CA ARG A 162 -10.31 3.33 -4.74
C ARG A 162 -8.92 3.56 -4.13
N LEU A 163 -8.22 4.60 -4.53
CA LEU A 163 -6.90 4.92 -4.01
C LEU A 163 -7.02 5.58 -2.62
N VAL A 164 -6.48 4.92 -1.60
CA VAL A 164 -6.56 5.36 -0.19
C VAL A 164 -5.21 5.85 0.33
N GLY A 165 -4.15 5.11 0.08
CA GLY A 165 -2.84 5.39 0.64
C GLY A 165 -1.67 4.87 -0.19
N PHE A 166 -0.48 5.32 0.19
CA PHE A 166 0.79 4.82 -0.33
C PHE A 166 1.66 4.30 0.79
N HIS A 167 2.28 3.14 0.58
CA HIS A 167 3.47 2.72 1.27
C HIS A 167 4.66 2.95 0.34
N LEU A 168 5.54 3.89 0.71
CA LEU A 168 6.69 4.28 -0.07
C LEU A 168 7.96 3.66 0.50
N ASN A 169 8.63 2.93 -0.34
CA ASN A 169 9.87 2.22 -0.11
C ASN A 169 10.57 1.99 -1.45
N ASP A 170 11.51 1.09 -1.51
CA ASP A 170 12.13 0.60 -2.75
C ASP A 170 12.64 -0.83 -2.54
N GLY A 171 13.02 -1.51 -3.61
CA GLY A 171 13.55 -2.88 -3.56
C GLY A 171 13.99 -3.39 -4.91
N TYR A 172 14.66 -4.53 -4.94
CA TYR A 172 15.14 -5.16 -6.17
C TYR A 172 14.09 -6.07 -6.84
N GLY A 173 12.90 -6.21 -6.25
CA GLY A 173 11.80 -7.00 -6.80
C GLY A 173 11.90 -8.52 -6.60
N HIS A 174 12.84 -8.98 -5.79
CA HIS A 174 12.98 -10.41 -5.45
C HIS A 174 12.20 -10.78 -4.19
N PHE A 175 12.13 -9.88 -3.27
CA PHE A 175 11.39 -9.94 -2.00
C PHE A 175 11.08 -8.51 -1.56
N ASP A 176 10.37 -8.36 -0.46
CA ASP A 176 10.07 -7.06 0.12
C ASP A 176 11.32 -6.54 0.86
N ASP A 177 12.13 -5.79 0.12
CA ASP A 177 13.40 -5.28 0.64
C ASP A 177 13.22 -4.19 1.68
N GLY A 178 12.15 -3.39 1.60
CA GLY A 178 11.91 -2.24 2.47
C GLY A 178 13.05 -1.22 2.45
N LEU A 179 13.66 -0.96 1.29
CA LEU A 179 14.73 0.01 1.14
C LEU A 179 14.20 1.44 1.11
N MET A 180 15.08 2.41 1.33
CA MET A 180 14.73 3.83 1.27
C MET A 180 14.20 4.24 -0.11
N LEU A 181 13.23 5.12 -0.11
CA LEU A 181 12.57 5.67 -1.30
C LEU A 181 13.56 6.13 -2.38
N GLY A 182 13.39 5.62 -3.60
CA GLY A 182 14.15 6.02 -4.78
C GLY A 182 15.61 5.56 -4.79
N SER A 183 15.99 4.61 -3.92
CA SER A 183 17.37 4.12 -3.82
C SER A 183 17.75 3.17 -4.97
N VAL A 184 16.76 2.50 -5.58
CA VAL A 184 16.92 1.56 -6.70
C VAL A 184 16.17 2.04 -7.95
N HIS A 185 14.91 2.44 -7.80
CA HIS A 185 14.01 2.78 -8.90
C HIS A 185 13.66 4.30 -8.93
N LEU A 186 14.69 5.16 -8.89
CA LEU A 186 14.52 6.60 -8.81
C LEU A 186 13.58 7.17 -9.88
N LEU A 187 13.71 6.72 -11.12
CA LEU A 187 12.89 7.24 -12.23
C LEU A 187 11.43 6.79 -12.11
N GLN A 188 11.17 5.54 -11.75
CA GLN A 188 9.81 5.06 -11.50
C GLN A 188 9.20 5.75 -10.29
N THR A 189 9.98 6.03 -9.25
CA THR A 189 9.54 6.81 -8.09
C THR A 189 9.13 8.23 -8.49
N LEU A 190 9.92 8.87 -9.35
CA LEU A 190 9.61 10.20 -9.87
C LEU A 190 8.32 10.20 -10.69
N GLU A 191 8.14 9.21 -11.58
CA GLU A 191 6.92 9.02 -12.36
C GLU A 191 5.71 8.80 -11.44
N TYR A 192 5.86 7.96 -10.40
CA TYR A 192 4.81 7.69 -9.42
C TYR A 192 4.35 8.95 -8.68
N ILE A 193 5.29 9.78 -8.22
CA ILE A 193 4.98 11.06 -7.55
C ILE A 193 4.30 12.03 -8.53
N TYR A 194 4.74 12.08 -9.80
CA TYR A 194 4.07 12.88 -10.81
C TYR A 194 2.60 12.49 -11.00
N TYR A 195 2.33 11.18 -11.14
CA TYR A 195 0.95 10.71 -11.29
C TYR A 195 0.12 10.89 -10.02
N ALA A 196 0.72 10.78 -8.83
CA ALA A 196 0.04 11.11 -7.56
C ALA A 196 -0.44 12.58 -7.53
N LYS A 197 0.42 13.52 -7.95
CA LYS A 197 0.04 14.93 -8.10
C LYS A 197 -1.04 15.13 -9.17
N ARG A 198 -0.90 14.46 -10.31
CA ARG A 198 -1.84 14.58 -11.42
C ARG A 198 -3.24 14.11 -11.09
N VAL A 199 -3.41 13.09 -10.26
CA VAL A 199 -4.72 12.63 -9.78
C VAL A 199 -5.23 13.41 -8.58
N GLY A 200 -4.45 14.37 -8.05
CA GLY A 200 -4.82 15.17 -6.88
C GLY A 200 -4.82 14.36 -5.59
N PHE A 201 -3.92 13.38 -5.48
CA PHE A 201 -3.85 12.53 -4.28
C PHE A 201 -3.53 13.36 -3.04
N SER A 202 -4.33 13.18 -2.00
CA SER A 202 -4.20 13.84 -0.69
C SER A 202 -4.34 12.87 0.49
N GLY A 203 -4.24 11.56 0.22
CA GLY A 203 -4.34 10.51 1.23
C GLY A 203 -3.06 10.31 2.04
N LEU A 204 -3.01 9.22 2.76
CA LEU A 204 -1.89 8.88 3.63
C LEU A 204 -0.67 8.44 2.82
N ILE A 205 0.51 8.91 3.22
CA ILE A 205 1.80 8.44 2.77
C ILE A 205 2.55 7.88 3.98
N TYR A 206 2.91 6.62 3.92
CA TYR A 206 3.69 5.93 4.92
C TYR A 206 4.99 5.42 4.30
N PHE A 207 6.12 5.54 5.02
CA PHE A 207 7.37 4.92 4.59
C PHE A 207 7.47 3.54 5.22
N ASP A 208 7.15 2.50 4.45
CA ASP A 208 7.27 1.11 4.89
C ASP A 208 8.67 0.57 4.56
N THR A 209 9.61 1.00 5.37
CA THR A 209 11.03 0.68 5.23
C THR A 209 11.55 -0.12 6.43
N PHE A 210 12.61 -0.91 6.22
CA PHE A 210 13.12 -1.86 7.20
C PHE A 210 14.59 -1.53 7.56
N PRO A 211 14.85 -0.43 8.30
CA PRO A 211 16.21 -0.04 8.67
C PRO A 211 16.85 -1.11 9.57
N SER A 212 17.78 -1.88 9.00
CA SER A 212 18.48 -2.96 9.72
C SER A 212 19.85 -2.53 10.25
N ARG A 213 20.49 -1.55 9.61
CA ARG A 213 21.81 -1.04 9.93
C ARG A 213 21.82 0.45 10.18
N GLU A 214 20.86 1.14 9.61
CA GLU A 214 20.65 2.56 9.66
C GLU A 214 19.94 2.94 10.97
N ASP A 215 20.18 4.16 11.48
CA ASP A 215 19.38 4.74 12.55
C ASP A 215 17.95 5.00 12.02
N PRO A 216 16.90 4.43 12.60
CA PRO A 216 15.55 4.51 12.05
C PRO A 216 14.97 5.93 12.03
N VAL A 217 15.42 6.82 12.93
CA VAL A 217 14.98 8.23 12.95
C VAL A 217 15.64 8.99 11.81
N ALA A 218 16.93 8.78 11.60
CA ALA A 218 17.67 9.41 10.51
C ALA A 218 17.18 8.91 9.15
N GLU A 219 16.88 7.62 9.04
CA GLU A 219 16.35 7.01 7.83
C GLU A 219 14.95 7.57 7.47
N CYS A 220 14.03 7.64 8.43
CA CYS A 220 12.73 8.24 8.24
C CYS A 220 12.85 9.72 7.80
N ALA A 221 13.72 10.49 8.44
CA ALA A 221 13.98 11.87 8.05
C ALA A 221 14.56 11.98 6.64
N GLN A 222 15.38 11.02 6.21
CA GLN A 222 15.92 10.97 4.84
C GLN A 222 14.85 10.63 3.80
N ASN A 223 13.95 9.69 4.08
CA ASN A 223 12.82 9.39 3.22
C ASN A 223 11.91 10.62 3.00
N ILE A 224 11.61 11.36 4.07
CA ILE A 224 10.83 12.61 3.98
C ILE A 224 11.55 13.63 3.09
N ARG A 225 12.88 13.81 3.27
CA ARG A 225 13.67 14.73 2.44
C ARG A 225 13.69 14.32 0.98
N MET A 226 13.86 13.03 0.70
CA MET A 226 13.84 12.50 -0.67
C MET A 226 12.48 12.74 -1.33
N TYR A 227 11.37 12.39 -0.67
CA TYR A 227 10.03 12.63 -1.18
C TYR A 227 9.80 14.11 -1.52
N LYS A 228 10.18 15.03 -0.61
CA LYS A 228 10.06 16.47 -0.83
C LYS A 228 10.91 16.93 -2.02
N ALA A 229 12.17 16.50 -2.10
CA ALA A 229 13.06 16.89 -3.20
C ALA A 229 12.53 16.45 -4.57
N LEU A 230 12.03 15.22 -4.69
CA LEU A 230 11.43 14.69 -5.91
C LEU A 230 10.11 15.41 -6.25
N SER A 231 9.29 15.69 -5.26
CA SER A 231 8.05 16.45 -5.40
C SER A 231 8.32 17.88 -5.92
N ASP A 232 9.27 18.58 -5.30
CA ASP A 232 9.68 19.94 -5.69
C ASP A 232 10.31 19.97 -7.08
N PHE A 233 11.07 18.93 -7.45
CA PHE A 233 11.62 18.80 -8.79
C PHE A 233 10.50 18.73 -9.86
N ILE A 234 9.47 17.92 -9.63
CA ILE A 234 8.31 17.84 -10.53
C ILE A 234 7.59 19.19 -10.64
N ASP A 235 7.44 19.92 -9.53
CA ASP A 235 6.78 21.23 -9.53
C ASP A 235 7.58 22.27 -10.35
N ARG A 236 8.92 22.17 -10.35
CA ARG A 236 9.78 23.04 -11.17
C ARG A 236 9.68 22.76 -12.68
N LEU A 237 9.44 21.50 -13.07
CA LEU A 237 9.33 21.10 -14.47
C LEU A 237 8.05 21.55 -15.16
N SER A 238 7.06 22.01 -14.46
CA SER A 238 5.70 22.24 -14.91
C SER A 238 4.98 21.04 -15.55
N ILE A 239 3.70 20.90 -15.28
CA ILE A 239 2.87 19.81 -15.85
C ILE A 239 2.85 19.82 -17.38
N PRO A 240 2.71 20.99 -18.09
CA PRO A 240 2.73 21.01 -19.55
C PRO A 240 4.03 20.49 -20.18
N GLU A 241 5.19 20.77 -19.59
CA GLU A 241 6.47 20.26 -20.11
C GLU A 241 6.54 18.72 -20.00
N ILE A 242 6.11 18.16 -18.87
CA ILE A 242 6.06 16.71 -18.68
C ILE A 242 5.06 16.08 -19.65
N GLU A 243 3.88 16.67 -19.84
CA GLU A 243 2.87 16.19 -20.79
C GLU A 243 3.38 16.21 -22.24
N GLN A 244 4.09 17.26 -22.64
CA GLN A 244 4.70 17.34 -23.96
C GLN A 244 5.78 16.26 -24.16
N MET A 245 6.56 15.99 -23.11
CA MET A 245 7.56 14.91 -23.11
C MET A 245 6.87 13.55 -23.28
N ILE A 246 5.82 13.26 -22.53
CA ILE A 246 5.03 12.03 -22.61
C ILE A 246 4.42 11.87 -24.01
N GLN A 247 3.79 12.92 -24.56
CA GLN A 247 3.19 12.90 -25.90
C GLN A 247 4.19 12.60 -26.99
N SER A 248 5.46 13.01 -26.82
CA SER A 248 6.50 12.74 -27.80
C SER A 248 6.94 11.28 -27.87
N GLN A 249 6.69 10.50 -26.82
CA GLN A 249 7.15 9.11 -26.65
C GLN A 249 8.67 8.94 -26.84
N ASP A 250 9.42 10.01 -26.59
CA ASP A 250 10.86 10.09 -26.85
C ASP A 250 11.64 9.85 -25.54
N ALA A 251 12.24 8.68 -25.40
CA ALA A 251 13.04 8.32 -24.24
C ALA A 251 14.26 9.23 -24.02
N LEU A 252 14.80 9.87 -25.07
CA LEU A 252 15.91 10.81 -24.95
C LEU A 252 15.51 12.05 -24.14
N LYS A 253 14.27 12.49 -24.25
CA LYS A 253 13.76 13.62 -23.45
C LYS A 253 13.66 13.25 -21.97
N VAL A 254 13.27 12.01 -21.67
CA VAL A 254 13.24 11.49 -20.28
C VAL A 254 14.65 11.46 -19.71
N GLN A 255 15.63 10.96 -20.47
CA GLN A 255 17.04 11.01 -20.07
C GLN A 255 17.56 12.44 -19.89
N GLY A 256 17.16 13.36 -20.74
CA GLY A 256 17.49 14.78 -20.61
C GLY A 256 16.91 15.42 -19.34
N MET A 257 15.73 15.02 -18.92
CA MET A 257 15.14 15.42 -17.64
C MET A 257 15.96 14.92 -16.45
N LEU A 258 16.38 13.64 -16.45
CA LEU A 258 17.25 13.09 -15.42
C LEU A 258 18.59 13.82 -15.32
N LEU A 259 19.20 14.17 -16.47
CA LEU A 259 20.45 14.94 -16.48
C LEU A 259 20.28 16.31 -15.84
N LYS A 260 19.16 16.98 -16.03
CA LYS A 260 18.85 18.25 -15.34
C LYS A 260 18.76 18.03 -13.82
N MET A 261 18.06 16.99 -13.38
CA MET A 261 17.90 16.68 -11.97
C MET A 261 19.25 16.40 -11.27
N ILE A 262 20.18 15.73 -11.96
CA ILE A 262 21.52 15.41 -11.40
C ILE A 262 22.45 16.63 -11.38
N ALA A 263 22.25 17.58 -12.31
CA ALA A 263 23.11 18.76 -12.45
C ALA A 263 22.73 19.92 -11.51
N GLU A 264 21.54 19.89 -10.92
CA GLU A 264 21.04 20.86 -9.94
C GLU A 264 21.36 20.43 -8.48
#